data_e6f29efe0055af3749a19db098521238
#
_entry.id   e6f29efe0055af3749a19db098521238
#
_cell.length_a   1.000
_cell.length_b   1.000
_cell.length_c   1.000
_cell.angle_alpha   90.00
_cell.angle_beta   90.00
_cell.angle_gamma   90.00
#
_symmetry.space_group_name_H-M   'P 1'
#
loop_
_entity.id
_entity.type
_entity.pdbx_description
1 polymer ?
#
loop_
_entity_poly.entity_id
_entity_poly.type
_entity_poly.pdbx_seq_one_letter_code
_entity_poly.pdbx_strand_id
1 'polypeptide(L)'
;MWLLHITERVPAVHDWLARLDFSVDSITRALEEFLSWLNADAQTSLMSSVYNVLSSAFSWAFNCMMSVMFAIILLFNKQRVVHEGRSLLQAYMPERFYNRSMHILKLIDNTFTGYIGGSCLECLILGTLVGILSAVFGLPYALLAGLVVGIGALVPMFGALAAAILVSLFMALESPVNGLYFMILFLCIQQVEGNFIYPHVMGKTVGLPPFFVMIAITIGANAAGILGMIVFIPITSCVYQIIREDTSARLAVRKRRKQADALTAQSSAGRGSAANRRDPASDSKETSHV
;
A
#
# COMPACT_ATOMS: atom_id res chain seq x y z
N MET A 1 -20.63 -0.85 -39.20
CA MET A 1 -20.40 0.02 -40.37
C MET A 1 -19.01 0.64 -40.43
N TRP A 2 -18.37 0.96 -39.33
CA TRP A 2 -17.04 1.59 -39.34
C TRP A 2 -15.87 0.60 -39.60
N LEU A 3 -15.98 -0.66 -39.21
CA LEU A 3 -14.99 -1.73 -39.47
C LEU A 3 -14.88 -2.08 -40.96
N LEU A 4 -15.96 -1.96 -41.72
CA LEU A 4 -15.94 -2.22 -43.16
C LEU A 4 -15.16 -1.16 -43.98
N HIS A 5 -14.99 0.05 -43.46
CA HIS A 5 -14.26 1.11 -44.14
C HIS A 5 -12.75 1.06 -43.95
N ILE A 6 -12.26 0.34 -42.91
CA ILE A 6 -10.83 0.15 -42.66
C ILE A 6 -10.24 -0.97 -43.53
N THR A 7 -11.04 -1.98 -43.83
CA THR A 7 -10.60 -3.15 -44.65
C THR A 7 -10.34 -2.82 -46.12
N GLU A 8 -10.96 -1.77 -46.67
CA GLU A 8 -10.71 -1.36 -48.07
C GLU A 8 -9.39 -0.56 -48.26
N ARG A 9 -8.80 -0.03 -47.21
CA ARG A 9 -7.61 0.86 -47.34
C ARG A 9 -6.25 0.20 -47.07
N VAL A 10 -6.21 -0.98 -46.47
CA VAL A 10 -4.94 -1.65 -46.17
C VAL A 10 -5.04 -3.16 -46.45
N PRO A 11 -4.67 -3.61 -47.66
CA PRO A 11 -4.75 -5.03 -48.04
C PRO A 11 -3.96 -5.97 -47.14
N ALA A 12 -2.90 -5.48 -46.51
CA ALA A 12 -2.08 -6.26 -45.53
C ALA A 12 -2.85 -6.63 -44.25
N VAL A 13 -3.86 -5.84 -43.86
CA VAL A 13 -4.69 -6.14 -42.68
C VAL A 13 -5.73 -7.21 -42.99
N HIS A 14 -6.22 -7.24 -44.24
CA HIS A 14 -7.17 -8.26 -44.69
C HIS A 14 -6.51 -9.67 -44.71
N ASP A 15 -5.27 -9.77 -45.22
CA ASP A 15 -4.52 -11.02 -45.26
C ASP A 15 -4.09 -11.48 -43.84
N TRP A 16 -3.85 -10.55 -42.94
CA TRP A 16 -3.51 -10.86 -41.54
C TRP A 16 -4.75 -11.35 -40.77
N LEU A 17 -5.90 -10.73 -40.95
CA LEU A 17 -7.19 -11.15 -40.36
C LEU A 17 -7.66 -12.49 -40.95
N ALA A 18 -7.43 -12.77 -42.21
CA ALA A 18 -7.73 -14.06 -42.83
C ALA A 18 -6.85 -15.21 -42.28
N ARG A 19 -5.63 -14.91 -41.82
CA ARG A 19 -4.73 -15.91 -41.21
C ARG A 19 -5.07 -16.23 -39.74
N LEU A 20 -5.87 -15.39 -39.06
CA LEU A 20 -6.28 -15.60 -37.69
C LEU A 20 -7.49 -16.56 -37.53
N ASP A 21 -8.02 -17.09 -38.64
CA ASP A 21 -9.17 -18.02 -38.67
C ASP A 21 -10.37 -17.56 -37.77
N PHE A 22 -10.51 -16.23 -37.68
CA PHE A 22 -11.67 -15.61 -37.03
C PHE A 22 -12.86 -15.73 -37.94
N SER A 23 -13.51 -16.91 -37.98
CA SER A 23 -14.73 -17.07 -38.71
C SER A 23 -15.83 -16.22 -38.04
N VAL A 24 -16.42 -15.33 -38.81
CA VAL A 24 -17.56 -14.51 -38.35
C VAL A 24 -18.67 -15.41 -37.82
N ASP A 25 -18.78 -16.65 -38.35
CA ASP A 25 -19.69 -17.70 -37.88
C ASP A 25 -19.41 -18.19 -36.46
N SER A 26 -18.17 -18.12 -35.95
CA SER A 26 -17.87 -18.46 -34.57
C SER A 26 -18.33 -17.37 -33.61
N ILE A 27 -18.21 -16.11 -34.05
CA ILE A 27 -18.66 -14.95 -33.24
C ILE A 27 -20.17 -14.86 -33.24
N THR A 28 -20.83 -15.10 -34.40
CA THR A 28 -22.31 -15.12 -34.49
C THR A 28 -22.90 -16.27 -33.69
N ARG A 29 -22.31 -17.48 -33.71
CA ARG A 29 -22.72 -18.59 -32.86
C ARG A 29 -22.51 -18.31 -31.38
N ALA A 30 -21.36 -17.77 -30.97
CA ALA A 30 -21.11 -17.38 -29.59
C ALA A 30 -22.05 -16.25 -29.12
N LEU A 31 -22.41 -15.32 -30.01
CA LEU A 31 -23.39 -14.27 -29.72
C LEU A 31 -24.81 -14.82 -29.63
N GLU A 32 -25.21 -15.75 -30.53
CA GLU A 32 -26.50 -16.44 -30.48
C GLU A 32 -26.61 -17.33 -29.22
N GLU A 33 -25.54 -18.02 -28.84
CA GLU A 33 -25.47 -18.83 -27.63
C GLU A 33 -25.54 -17.94 -26.38
N PHE A 34 -24.86 -16.81 -26.36
CA PHE A 34 -24.95 -15.80 -25.31
C PHE A 34 -26.36 -15.16 -25.24
N LEU A 35 -26.95 -14.83 -26.39
CA LEU A 35 -28.33 -14.29 -26.44
C LEU A 35 -29.37 -15.33 -26.08
N SER A 36 -29.17 -16.61 -26.45
CA SER A 36 -30.06 -17.71 -26.03
C SER A 36 -29.95 -17.99 -24.56
N TRP A 37 -28.75 -17.93 -24.00
CA TRP A 37 -28.52 -18.01 -22.55
C TRP A 37 -29.18 -16.84 -21.80
N LEU A 38 -29.10 -15.61 -22.34
CA LEU A 38 -29.82 -14.45 -21.81
C LEU A 38 -31.34 -14.58 -21.89
N ASN A 39 -31.89 -15.22 -22.93
CA ASN A 39 -33.35 -15.36 -23.14
C ASN A 39 -33.96 -16.57 -22.41
N ALA A 40 -33.20 -17.65 -22.21
CA ALA A 40 -33.73 -18.89 -21.64
C ALA A 40 -34.03 -18.81 -20.12
N ASP A 41 -33.32 -17.94 -19.39
CA ASP A 41 -33.49 -17.76 -17.94
C ASP A 41 -33.96 -16.35 -17.53
N ALA A 42 -34.27 -15.49 -18.51
CA ALA A 42 -34.37 -14.04 -18.29
C ALA A 42 -35.56 -13.61 -17.41
N GLN A 43 -36.68 -14.33 -17.38
CA GLN A 43 -37.83 -13.87 -16.62
C GLN A 43 -37.80 -14.23 -15.13
N THR A 44 -37.26 -15.38 -14.76
CA THR A 44 -37.14 -15.79 -13.35
C THR A 44 -35.81 -15.35 -12.74
N SER A 45 -34.73 -15.33 -13.54
CA SER A 45 -33.40 -14.92 -13.06
C SER A 45 -33.23 -13.41 -12.95
N LEU A 46 -33.87 -12.60 -13.81
CA LEU A 46 -33.82 -11.14 -13.70
C LEU A 46 -34.50 -10.66 -12.41
N MET A 47 -35.65 -11.18 -12.05
CA MET A 47 -36.36 -10.80 -10.82
C MET A 47 -35.57 -11.19 -9.56
N SER A 48 -34.99 -12.37 -9.53
CA SER A 48 -34.12 -12.82 -8.45
C SER A 48 -32.79 -12.05 -8.41
N SER A 49 -32.21 -11.73 -9.57
CA SER A 49 -30.98 -10.93 -9.67
C SER A 49 -31.21 -9.49 -9.23
N VAL A 50 -32.32 -8.87 -9.66
CA VAL A 50 -32.72 -7.53 -9.21
C VAL A 50 -32.97 -7.50 -7.70
N TYR A 51 -33.69 -8.49 -7.17
CA TYR A 51 -33.93 -8.63 -5.73
C TYR A 51 -32.62 -8.81 -4.98
N ASN A 52 -31.71 -9.65 -5.44
CA ASN A 52 -30.40 -9.88 -4.82
C ASN A 52 -29.51 -8.65 -4.87
N VAL A 53 -29.48 -7.93 -5.98
CA VAL A 53 -28.74 -6.65 -6.10
C VAL A 53 -29.34 -5.59 -5.19
N LEU A 54 -30.66 -5.47 -5.15
CA LEU A 54 -31.35 -4.48 -4.33
C LEU A 54 -31.18 -4.79 -2.82
N SER A 55 -31.35 -6.04 -2.41
CA SER A 55 -31.14 -6.46 -1.03
C SER A 55 -29.70 -6.33 -0.57
N SER A 56 -28.74 -6.66 -1.46
CA SER A 56 -27.31 -6.47 -1.22
C SER A 56 -26.95 -4.98 -1.10
N ALA A 57 -27.47 -4.14 -1.99
CA ALA A 57 -27.28 -2.70 -1.95
C ALA A 57 -27.87 -2.09 -0.69
N PHE A 58 -29.08 -2.50 -0.29
CA PHE A 58 -29.71 -2.06 0.95
C PHE A 58 -28.92 -2.48 2.19
N SER A 59 -28.49 -3.74 2.25
CA SER A 59 -27.66 -4.27 3.34
C SER A 59 -26.32 -3.52 3.42
N TRP A 60 -25.70 -3.25 2.28
CA TRP A 60 -24.46 -2.49 2.20
C TRP A 60 -24.67 -1.03 2.68
N ALA A 61 -25.72 -0.37 2.22
CA ALA A 61 -26.06 1.00 2.65
C ALA A 61 -26.36 1.06 4.15
N PHE A 62 -27.11 0.09 4.69
CA PHE A 62 -27.40 -0.01 6.11
C PHE A 62 -26.13 -0.23 6.94
N ASN A 63 -25.25 -1.14 6.52
CA ASN A 63 -23.97 -1.38 7.18
C ASN A 63 -23.06 -0.14 7.13
N CYS A 64 -23.02 0.56 6.01
CA CYS A 64 -22.30 1.84 5.90
C CYS A 64 -22.85 2.89 6.86
N MET A 65 -24.18 3.06 6.91
CA MET A 65 -24.82 4.00 7.82
C MET A 65 -24.52 3.67 9.29
N MET A 66 -24.63 2.39 9.68
CA MET A 66 -24.30 1.94 11.03
C MET A 66 -22.81 2.17 11.36
N SER A 67 -21.91 1.88 10.41
CA SER A 67 -20.48 2.12 10.58
C SER A 67 -20.14 3.58 10.76
N VAL A 68 -20.76 4.46 9.95
CA VAL A 68 -20.58 5.92 10.07
C VAL A 68 -21.13 6.43 11.40
N MET A 69 -22.33 5.98 11.81
CA MET A 69 -22.90 6.35 13.11
C MET A 69 -22.01 5.92 14.27
N PHE A 70 -21.49 4.68 14.23
CA PHE A 70 -20.56 4.18 15.24
C PHE A 70 -19.26 4.97 15.26
N ALA A 71 -18.70 5.29 14.08
CA ALA A 71 -17.50 6.11 13.97
C ALA A 71 -17.70 7.53 14.56
N ILE A 72 -18.87 8.16 14.31
CA ILE A 72 -19.21 9.44 14.87
C ILE A 72 -19.30 9.36 16.40
N ILE A 73 -19.98 8.36 16.95
CA ILE A 73 -20.09 8.14 18.39
C ILE A 73 -18.70 7.95 19.04
N LEU A 74 -17.84 7.14 18.41
CA LEU A 74 -16.47 6.93 18.85
C LEU A 74 -15.66 8.24 18.82
N LEU A 75 -15.83 9.05 17.77
CA LEU A 75 -15.12 10.31 17.63
C LEU A 75 -15.50 11.30 18.75
N PHE A 76 -16.78 11.43 19.06
CA PHE A 76 -17.26 12.27 20.17
C PHE A 76 -16.80 11.76 21.54
N ASN A 77 -16.64 10.45 21.70
CA ASN A 77 -16.20 9.83 22.95
C ASN A 77 -14.71 9.48 22.97
N LYS A 78 -13.91 9.89 21.97
CA LYS A 78 -12.50 9.52 21.80
C LYS A 78 -11.70 9.71 23.09
N GLN A 79 -11.83 10.86 23.73
CA GLN A 79 -11.07 11.18 24.94
C GLN A 79 -11.41 10.24 26.11
N ARG A 80 -12.68 9.94 26.27
CA ARG A 80 -13.18 9.07 27.34
C ARG A 80 -12.70 7.63 27.13
N VAL A 81 -12.87 7.09 25.92
CA VAL A 81 -12.44 5.74 25.56
C VAL A 81 -10.93 5.58 25.74
N VAL A 82 -10.12 6.54 25.29
CA VAL A 82 -8.66 6.52 25.47
C VAL A 82 -8.28 6.62 26.94
N HIS A 83 -8.96 7.45 27.74
CA HIS A 83 -8.69 7.59 29.15
C HIS A 83 -9.02 6.31 29.92
N GLU A 84 -10.19 5.72 29.70
CA GLU A 84 -10.61 4.46 30.33
C GLU A 84 -9.67 3.31 29.93
N GLY A 85 -9.30 3.22 28.63
CA GLY A 85 -8.33 2.23 28.16
C GLY A 85 -6.95 2.37 28.81
N ARG A 86 -6.45 3.60 29.00
CA ARG A 86 -5.19 3.85 29.71
C ARG A 86 -5.28 3.47 31.17
N SER A 87 -6.38 3.78 31.85
CA SER A 87 -6.60 3.44 33.26
C SER A 87 -6.64 1.93 33.46
N LEU A 88 -7.30 1.20 32.55
CA LEU A 88 -7.30 -0.27 32.57
C LEU A 88 -5.89 -0.85 32.40
N LEU A 89 -5.14 -0.39 31.40
CA LEU A 89 -3.76 -0.85 31.20
C LEU A 89 -2.88 -0.56 32.43
N GLN A 90 -3.04 0.62 33.04
CA GLN A 90 -2.27 1.02 34.21
C GLN A 90 -2.63 0.20 35.45
N ALA A 91 -3.90 -0.20 35.60
CA ALA A 91 -4.35 -0.98 36.76
C ALA A 91 -3.90 -2.45 36.72
N TYR A 92 -3.86 -3.05 35.51
CA TYR A 92 -3.60 -4.48 35.36
C TYR A 92 -2.17 -4.83 34.91
N MET A 93 -1.39 -3.86 34.43
CA MET A 93 -0.03 -4.13 33.91
C MET A 93 1.06 -3.56 34.81
N PRO A 94 2.18 -4.30 35.07
CA PRO A 94 3.37 -3.76 35.67
C PRO A 94 3.95 -2.59 34.85
N GLU A 95 4.57 -1.59 35.51
CA GLU A 95 5.04 -0.35 34.85
C GLU A 95 5.89 -0.57 33.58
N ARG A 96 6.72 -1.61 33.56
CA ARG A 96 7.57 -1.93 32.40
C ARG A 96 6.73 -2.32 31.17
N PHE A 97 5.69 -3.11 31.39
CA PHE A 97 4.78 -3.53 30.30
C PHE A 97 3.86 -2.39 29.89
N TYR A 98 3.38 -1.58 30.83
CA TYR A 98 2.59 -0.39 30.55
C TYR A 98 3.31 0.58 29.63
N ASN A 99 4.56 0.95 29.95
CA ASN A 99 5.34 1.88 29.14
C ASN A 99 5.61 1.34 27.74
N ARG A 100 5.87 0.03 27.59
CA ARG A 100 6.07 -0.61 26.28
C ARG A 100 4.77 -0.66 25.47
N SER A 101 3.65 -1.01 26.12
CA SER A 101 2.33 -1.02 25.45
C SER A 101 1.92 0.37 25.01
N MET A 102 2.18 1.40 25.82
CA MET A 102 1.88 2.78 25.46
C MET A 102 2.75 3.29 24.30
N HIS A 103 4.02 2.86 24.22
CA HIS A 103 4.88 3.14 23.06
C HIS A 103 4.33 2.49 21.80
N ILE A 104 3.93 1.21 21.86
CA ILE A 104 3.33 0.48 20.73
C ILE A 104 2.01 1.13 20.28
N LEU A 105 1.13 1.52 21.21
CA LEU A 105 -0.11 2.20 20.90
C LEU A 105 0.11 3.54 20.18
N LYS A 106 1.08 4.33 20.63
CA LYS A 106 1.46 5.58 19.94
C LYS A 106 2.02 5.31 18.55
N LEU A 107 2.83 4.25 18.41
CA LEU A 107 3.37 3.85 17.10
C LEU A 107 2.24 3.49 16.14
N ILE A 108 1.26 2.70 16.60
CA ILE A 108 0.07 2.33 15.82
C ILE A 108 -0.71 3.59 15.43
N ASP A 109 -1.05 4.45 16.38
CA ASP A 109 -1.81 5.69 16.13
C ASP A 109 -1.11 6.58 15.08
N ASN A 110 0.19 6.81 15.23
CA ASN A 110 0.98 7.60 14.28
C ASN A 110 1.05 6.96 12.90
N THR A 111 1.25 5.64 12.83
CA THR A 111 1.38 4.91 11.56
C THR A 111 0.05 4.89 10.81
N PHE A 112 -1.06 4.60 11.51
CA PHE A 112 -2.39 4.61 10.90
C PHE A 112 -2.82 6.00 10.47
N THR A 113 -2.68 7.01 11.33
CA THR A 113 -3.04 8.40 11.01
C THR A 113 -2.22 8.92 9.84
N GLY A 114 -0.92 8.67 9.85
CA GLY A 114 -0.04 9.07 8.76
C GLY A 114 -0.36 8.36 7.45
N TYR A 115 -0.59 7.04 7.47
CA TYR A 115 -0.91 6.26 6.28
C TYR A 115 -2.26 6.67 5.67
N ILE A 116 -3.32 6.71 6.49
CA ILE A 116 -4.66 7.07 6.00
C ILE A 116 -4.68 8.52 5.52
N GLY A 117 -4.08 9.44 6.28
CA GLY A 117 -3.97 10.85 5.88
C GLY A 117 -3.18 11.03 4.59
N GLY A 118 -2.06 10.31 4.44
CA GLY A 118 -1.25 10.29 3.22
C GLY A 118 -2.03 9.75 2.03
N SER A 119 -2.72 8.60 2.18
CA SER A 119 -3.52 7.99 1.10
C SER A 119 -4.70 8.87 0.69
N CYS A 120 -5.38 9.52 1.63
CA CYS A 120 -6.43 10.48 1.30
C CYS A 120 -5.88 11.69 0.53
N LEU A 121 -4.73 12.21 0.94
CA LEU A 121 -4.08 13.33 0.25
C LEU A 121 -3.63 12.93 -1.16
N GLU A 122 -3.04 11.75 -1.31
CA GLU A 122 -2.64 11.18 -2.61
C GLU A 122 -3.84 11.02 -3.54
N CYS A 123 -4.94 10.44 -3.05
CA CYS A 123 -6.21 10.32 -3.76
C CYS A 123 -6.71 11.67 -4.30
N LEU A 124 -6.70 12.71 -3.46
CA LEU A 124 -7.12 14.06 -3.84
C LEU A 124 -6.17 14.68 -4.89
N ILE A 125 -4.87 14.58 -4.68
CA ILE A 125 -3.87 15.15 -5.60
C ILE A 125 -3.95 14.44 -6.95
N LEU A 126 -3.88 13.10 -6.96
CA LEU A 126 -3.87 12.32 -8.20
C LEU A 126 -5.20 12.45 -8.94
N GLY A 127 -6.32 12.33 -8.23
CA GLY A 127 -7.66 12.48 -8.82
C GLY A 127 -7.87 13.85 -9.43
N THR A 128 -7.47 14.92 -8.73
CA THR A 128 -7.55 16.30 -9.23
C THR A 128 -6.64 16.51 -10.43
N LEU A 129 -5.40 16.01 -10.39
CA LEU A 129 -4.43 16.13 -11.47
C LEU A 129 -4.91 15.42 -12.74
N VAL A 130 -5.39 14.18 -12.60
CA VAL A 130 -5.96 13.41 -13.72
C VAL A 130 -7.19 14.11 -14.28
N GLY A 131 -8.12 14.56 -13.42
CA GLY A 131 -9.33 15.26 -13.85
C GLY A 131 -9.04 16.55 -14.59
N ILE A 132 -8.17 17.41 -14.06
CA ILE A 132 -7.81 18.69 -14.67
C ILE A 132 -7.09 18.45 -16.02
N LEU A 133 -6.08 17.59 -16.06
CA LEU A 133 -5.33 17.35 -17.29
C LEU A 133 -6.20 16.69 -18.35
N SER A 134 -7.06 15.75 -17.99
CA SER A 134 -8.02 15.17 -18.93
C SER A 134 -8.97 16.23 -19.51
N ALA A 135 -9.42 17.18 -18.69
CA ALA A 135 -10.26 18.29 -19.16
C ALA A 135 -9.49 19.26 -20.07
N VAL A 136 -8.24 19.61 -19.74
CA VAL A 136 -7.37 20.48 -20.55
C VAL A 136 -7.08 19.87 -21.92
N PHE A 137 -6.87 18.55 -21.99
CA PHE A 137 -6.67 17.85 -23.25
C PHE A 137 -7.99 17.53 -24.00
N GLY A 138 -9.14 18.00 -23.49
CA GLY A 138 -10.44 17.84 -24.15
C GLY A 138 -10.94 16.38 -24.16
N LEU A 139 -10.45 15.54 -23.26
CA LEU A 139 -10.91 14.15 -23.17
C LEU A 139 -12.32 14.09 -22.57
N PRO A 140 -13.21 13.21 -23.09
CA PRO A 140 -14.53 13.01 -22.53
C PRO A 140 -14.45 12.46 -21.10
N TYR A 141 -15.50 12.72 -20.31
CA TYR A 141 -15.61 12.17 -18.94
C TYR A 141 -14.45 12.52 -17.99
N ALA A 142 -13.80 13.68 -18.18
CA ALA A 142 -12.62 14.09 -17.40
C ALA A 142 -12.86 14.05 -15.88
N LEU A 143 -14.03 14.49 -15.41
CA LEU A 143 -14.40 14.44 -13.99
C LEU A 143 -14.50 12.99 -13.49
N LEU A 144 -15.15 12.12 -14.27
CA LEU A 144 -15.27 10.70 -13.95
C LEU A 144 -13.88 10.03 -13.89
N ALA A 145 -13.01 10.35 -14.84
CA ALA A 145 -11.65 9.86 -14.89
C ALA A 145 -10.87 10.23 -13.61
N GLY A 146 -10.94 11.50 -13.21
CA GLY A 146 -10.32 11.98 -11.97
C GLY A 146 -10.87 11.28 -10.72
N LEU A 147 -12.19 11.14 -10.63
CA LEU A 147 -12.83 10.46 -9.50
C LEU A 147 -12.44 8.97 -9.41
N VAL A 148 -12.55 8.24 -10.51
CA VAL A 148 -12.29 6.80 -10.53
C VAL A 148 -10.81 6.51 -10.26
N VAL A 149 -9.89 7.25 -10.89
CA VAL A 149 -8.45 7.08 -10.66
C VAL A 149 -8.06 7.52 -9.26
N GLY A 150 -8.62 8.64 -8.76
CA GLY A 150 -8.38 9.11 -7.41
C GLY A 150 -8.81 8.08 -6.36
N ILE A 151 -10.02 7.53 -6.46
CA ILE A 151 -10.50 6.47 -5.56
C ILE A 151 -9.64 5.21 -5.71
N GLY A 152 -9.26 4.87 -6.94
CA GLY A 152 -8.34 3.75 -7.20
C GLY A 152 -7.01 3.90 -6.47
N ALA A 153 -6.48 5.12 -6.35
CA ALA A 153 -5.22 5.39 -5.67
C ALA A 153 -5.21 5.02 -4.17
N LEU A 154 -6.38 4.82 -3.55
CA LEU A 154 -6.47 4.29 -2.18
C LEU A 154 -5.87 2.88 -2.05
N VAL A 155 -5.81 2.12 -3.14
CA VAL A 155 -5.11 0.83 -3.18
C VAL A 155 -3.72 1.05 -3.77
N PRO A 156 -2.65 1.05 -2.95
CA PRO A 156 -1.31 1.36 -3.41
C PRO A 156 -0.80 0.43 -4.51
N MET A 157 0.00 0.96 -5.41
CA MET A 157 0.69 0.29 -6.52
C MET A 157 -0.21 -0.14 -7.68
N PHE A 158 -1.38 -0.75 -7.42
CA PHE A 158 -2.22 -1.35 -8.47
C PHE A 158 -3.52 -0.61 -8.72
N GLY A 159 -4.06 0.06 -7.70
CA GLY A 159 -5.41 0.60 -7.76
C GLY A 159 -5.57 1.72 -8.79
N ALA A 160 -4.68 2.70 -8.81
CA ALA A 160 -4.69 3.77 -9.79
C ALA A 160 -4.52 3.26 -11.23
N LEU A 161 -3.64 2.26 -11.44
CA LEU A 161 -3.44 1.65 -12.75
C LEU A 161 -4.68 0.87 -13.20
N ALA A 162 -5.26 0.05 -12.34
CA ALA A 162 -6.48 -0.70 -12.64
C ALA A 162 -7.65 0.25 -12.96
N ALA A 163 -7.79 1.32 -12.18
CA ALA A 163 -8.77 2.37 -12.42
C ALA A 163 -8.55 3.08 -13.77
N ALA A 164 -7.30 3.38 -14.11
CA ALA A 164 -6.95 4.01 -15.38
C ALA A 164 -7.23 3.10 -16.58
N ILE A 165 -6.95 1.80 -16.47
CA ILE A 165 -7.31 0.81 -17.50
C ILE A 165 -8.83 0.79 -17.71
N LEU A 166 -9.60 0.77 -16.63
CA LEU A 166 -11.07 0.78 -16.69
C LEU A 166 -11.59 2.04 -17.38
N VAL A 167 -11.10 3.21 -17.00
CA VAL A 167 -11.47 4.51 -17.60
C VAL A 167 -11.04 4.58 -19.07
N SER A 168 -9.84 4.12 -19.39
CA SER A 168 -9.34 4.06 -20.77
C SER A 168 -10.22 3.18 -21.65
N LEU A 169 -10.60 2.01 -21.14
CA LEU A 169 -11.52 1.10 -21.85
C LEU A 169 -12.90 1.76 -22.04
N PHE A 170 -13.42 2.42 -21.01
CA PHE A 170 -14.69 3.14 -21.10
C PHE A 170 -14.66 4.25 -22.16
N MET A 171 -13.59 5.06 -22.19
CA MET A 171 -13.40 6.08 -23.23
C MET A 171 -13.21 5.48 -24.62
N ALA A 172 -12.57 4.31 -24.71
CA ALA A 172 -12.35 3.61 -25.96
C ALA A 172 -13.65 3.07 -26.59
N LEU A 173 -14.70 2.83 -25.81
CA LEU A 173 -16.03 2.47 -26.34
C LEU A 173 -16.64 3.58 -27.18
N GLU A 174 -16.36 4.84 -26.85
CA GLU A 174 -16.80 6.01 -27.63
C GLU A 174 -15.84 6.28 -28.80
N SER A 175 -14.56 6.32 -28.53
CA SER A 175 -13.49 6.48 -29.50
C SER A 175 -12.20 5.79 -29.06
N PRO A 176 -11.68 4.81 -29.81
CA PRO A 176 -10.42 4.13 -29.49
C PRO A 176 -9.25 5.09 -29.30
N VAL A 177 -9.27 6.22 -30.00
CA VAL A 177 -8.26 7.26 -29.95
C VAL A 177 -8.27 7.97 -28.58
N ASN A 178 -9.46 8.27 -28.03
CA ASN A 178 -9.59 8.90 -26.72
C ASN A 178 -9.09 7.99 -25.59
N GLY A 179 -9.39 6.69 -25.65
CA GLY A 179 -8.87 5.71 -24.72
C GLY A 179 -7.34 5.64 -24.73
N LEU A 180 -6.74 5.64 -25.93
CA LEU A 180 -5.28 5.62 -26.08
C LEU A 180 -4.64 6.92 -25.54
N TYR A 181 -5.20 8.09 -25.89
CA TYR A 181 -4.70 9.37 -25.37
C TYR A 181 -4.80 9.46 -23.85
N PHE A 182 -5.90 9.02 -23.27
CA PHE A 182 -6.04 8.96 -21.82
C PHE A 182 -4.99 8.06 -21.17
N MET A 183 -4.74 6.87 -21.73
CA MET A 183 -3.73 5.95 -21.20
C MET A 183 -2.32 6.56 -21.24
N ILE A 184 -1.95 7.21 -22.36
CA ILE A 184 -0.66 7.89 -22.48
C ILE A 184 -0.56 9.03 -21.47
N LEU A 185 -1.61 9.86 -21.35
CA LEU A 185 -1.68 10.95 -20.38
C LEU A 185 -1.50 10.41 -18.95
N PHE A 186 -2.22 9.35 -18.58
CA PHE A 186 -2.13 8.71 -17.27
C PHE A 186 -0.71 8.20 -17.00
N LEU A 187 -0.07 7.53 -17.96
CA LEU A 187 1.32 7.06 -17.78
C LEU A 187 2.31 8.20 -17.55
N CYS A 188 2.12 9.35 -18.22
CA CYS A 188 2.93 10.55 -17.95
C CYS A 188 2.68 11.08 -16.53
N ILE A 189 1.42 11.15 -16.10
CA ILE A 189 1.04 11.55 -14.74
C ILE A 189 1.66 10.60 -13.71
N GLN A 190 1.61 9.30 -13.96
CA GLN A 190 2.17 8.27 -13.08
C GLN A 190 3.68 8.43 -12.88
N GLN A 191 4.42 8.87 -13.92
CA GLN A 191 5.84 9.18 -13.77
C GLN A 191 6.09 10.39 -12.83
N VAL A 192 5.24 11.41 -12.93
CA VAL A 192 5.33 12.56 -12.02
C VAL A 192 4.92 12.16 -10.60
N GLU A 193 3.86 11.39 -10.47
CA GLU A 193 3.38 10.89 -9.19
C GLU A 193 4.46 10.06 -8.48
N GLY A 194 4.99 9.02 -9.13
CA GLY A 194 5.96 8.10 -8.54
C GLY A 194 7.30 8.74 -8.17
N ASN A 195 7.74 9.77 -8.92
CA ASN A 195 9.03 10.42 -8.68
C ASN A 195 8.96 11.65 -7.76
N PHE A 196 7.83 12.36 -7.75
CA PHE A 196 7.70 13.62 -7.00
C PHE A 196 6.62 13.56 -5.93
N ILE A 197 5.40 13.14 -6.26
CA ILE A 197 4.25 13.21 -5.34
C ILE A 197 4.37 12.15 -4.26
N TYR A 198 4.51 10.89 -4.66
CA TYR A 198 4.57 9.75 -3.75
C TYR A 198 5.65 9.88 -2.66
N PRO A 199 6.93 10.23 -2.97
CA PRO A 199 7.96 10.39 -1.95
C PRO A 199 7.66 11.52 -0.95
N HIS A 200 6.98 12.58 -1.40
CA HIS A 200 6.64 13.69 -0.53
C HIS A 200 5.44 13.42 0.37
N VAL A 201 4.44 12.71 -0.14
CA VAL A 201 3.20 12.40 0.58
C VAL A 201 3.37 11.19 1.48
N MET A 202 3.93 10.10 0.95
CA MET A 202 4.02 8.80 1.63
C MET A 202 5.40 8.46 2.18
N GLY A 203 6.47 9.05 1.65
CA GLY A 203 7.85 8.59 1.83
C GLY A 203 8.36 8.52 3.28
N LYS A 204 7.77 9.27 4.22
CA LYS A 204 8.15 9.26 5.64
C LYS A 204 7.21 8.41 6.52
N THR A 205 6.04 8.07 6.01
CA THR A 205 4.95 7.55 6.84
C THR A 205 4.92 6.03 6.91
N VAL A 206 5.21 5.35 5.82
CA VAL A 206 5.09 3.88 5.76
C VAL A 206 6.42 3.19 6.09
N GLY A 207 7.55 3.74 5.62
CA GLY A 207 8.91 3.23 5.91
C GLY A 207 9.14 1.74 5.61
N LEU A 208 8.20 1.11 4.88
CA LEU A 208 8.23 -0.30 4.51
C LEU A 208 8.99 -0.50 3.19
N PRO A 209 9.88 -1.48 3.11
CA PRO A 209 10.37 -1.96 1.82
C PRO A 209 9.20 -2.45 0.93
N PRO A 210 9.24 -2.22 -0.40
CA PRO A 210 8.15 -2.58 -1.32
C PRO A 210 7.71 -4.05 -1.23
N PHE A 211 8.62 -4.95 -0.92
CA PHE A 211 8.33 -6.37 -0.73
C PHE A 211 7.29 -6.62 0.37
N PHE A 212 7.40 -5.94 1.51
CA PHE A 212 6.43 -6.08 2.62
C PHE A 212 5.08 -5.46 2.28
N VAL A 213 5.06 -4.41 1.45
CA VAL A 213 3.81 -3.83 0.94
C VAL A 213 3.07 -4.85 0.08
N MET A 214 3.76 -5.57 -0.81
CA MET A 214 3.17 -6.64 -1.62
C MET A 214 2.56 -7.76 -0.76
N ILE A 215 3.28 -8.20 0.28
CA ILE A 215 2.77 -9.20 1.24
C ILE A 215 1.51 -8.69 1.93
N ALA A 216 1.52 -7.45 2.42
CA ALA A 216 0.39 -6.83 3.09
C ALA A 216 -0.85 -6.76 2.19
N ILE A 217 -0.67 -6.34 0.93
CA ILE A 217 -1.75 -6.28 -0.07
C ILE A 217 -2.31 -7.70 -0.33
N THR A 218 -1.44 -8.70 -0.53
CA THR A 218 -1.87 -10.06 -0.84
C THR A 218 -2.68 -10.68 0.32
N ILE A 219 -2.18 -10.56 1.55
CA ILE A 219 -2.87 -11.06 2.74
C ILE A 219 -4.16 -10.27 2.96
N GLY A 220 -4.11 -8.95 2.87
CA GLY A 220 -5.25 -8.06 3.05
C GLY A 220 -6.37 -8.32 2.06
N ALA A 221 -6.03 -8.51 0.78
CA ALA A 221 -6.98 -8.85 -0.28
C ALA A 221 -7.78 -10.12 0.03
N ASN A 222 -7.09 -11.17 0.49
CA ASN A 222 -7.74 -12.43 0.84
C ASN A 222 -8.57 -12.34 2.14
N ALA A 223 -8.18 -11.49 3.09
CA ALA A 223 -8.85 -11.37 4.38
C ALA A 223 -10.17 -10.57 4.31
N ALA A 224 -10.15 -9.41 3.65
CA ALA A 224 -11.29 -8.48 3.60
C ALA A 224 -11.37 -7.66 2.29
N GLY A 225 -10.87 -8.19 1.17
CA GLY A 225 -10.90 -7.51 -0.12
C GLY A 225 -10.16 -6.17 -0.11
N ILE A 226 -10.74 -5.16 -0.75
CA ILE A 226 -10.13 -3.83 -0.87
C ILE A 226 -9.89 -3.17 0.50
N LEU A 227 -10.83 -3.28 1.44
CA LEU A 227 -10.67 -2.75 2.79
C LEU A 227 -9.52 -3.44 3.54
N GLY A 228 -9.37 -4.76 3.33
CA GLY A 228 -8.23 -5.50 3.87
C GLY A 228 -6.90 -4.99 3.33
N MET A 229 -6.77 -4.73 2.04
CA MET A 229 -5.54 -4.16 1.45
C MET A 229 -5.14 -2.85 2.13
N ILE A 230 -6.10 -1.94 2.33
CA ILE A 230 -5.86 -0.63 2.95
C ILE A 230 -5.43 -0.76 4.43
N VAL A 231 -6.05 -1.67 5.18
CA VAL A 231 -5.80 -1.82 6.62
C VAL A 231 -4.54 -2.64 6.91
N PHE A 232 -4.23 -3.66 6.10
CA PHE A 232 -3.08 -4.53 6.33
C PHE A 232 -1.73 -3.84 6.10
N ILE A 233 -1.67 -2.80 5.26
CA ILE A 233 -0.43 -2.05 5.04
C ILE A 233 0.04 -1.36 6.32
N PRO A 234 -0.75 -0.53 7.02
CA PRO A 234 -0.31 0.05 8.28
C PRO A 234 -0.10 -0.99 9.39
N ILE A 235 -0.84 -2.10 9.42
CA ILE A 235 -0.58 -3.21 10.36
C ILE A 235 0.83 -3.78 10.14
N THR A 236 1.15 -4.11 8.88
CA THR A 236 2.47 -4.65 8.52
C THR A 236 3.58 -3.63 8.82
N SER A 237 3.31 -2.33 8.59
CA SER A 237 4.23 -1.25 8.94
C SER A 237 4.51 -1.20 10.44
N CYS A 238 3.48 -1.29 11.28
CA CYS A 238 3.65 -1.33 12.74
C CYS A 238 4.48 -2.54 13.18
N VAL A 239 4.17 -3.73 12.67
CA VAL A 239 4.91 -4.96 13.00
C VAL A 239 6.38 -4.84 12.59
N TYR A 240 6.65 -4.37 11.38
CA TYR A 240 7.99 -4.14 10.89
C TYR A 240 8.78 -3.14 11.72
N GLN A 241 8.17 -2.02 12.10
CA GLN A 241 8.81 -1.00 12.94
C GLN A 241 9.13 -1.54 14.33
N ILE A 242 8.22 -2.27 14.98
CA ILE A 242 8.44 -2.89 16.29
C ILE A 242 9.63 -3.87 16.23
N ILE A 243 9.68 -4.74 15.22
CA ILE A 243 10.78 -5.69 15.06
C ILE A 243 12.10 -4.96 14.80
N ARG A 244 12.09 -3.92 13.96
CA ARG A 244 13.27 -3.12 13.64
C ARG A 244 13.81 -2.37 14.87
N GLU A 245 12.96 -1.79 15.70
CA GLU A 245 13.34 -1.11 16.93
C GLU A 245 13.97 -2.10 17.93
N ASP A 246 13.33 -3.26 18.18
CA ASP A 246 13.88 -4.27 19.09
C ASP A 246 15.23 -4.82 18.59
N THR A 247 15.34 -5.07 17.29
CA THR A 247 16.60 -5.56 16.68
C THR A 247 17.71 -4.53 16.79
N SER A 248 17.42 -3.26 16.51
CA SER A 248 18.41 -2.19 16.59
C SER A 248 18.88 -1.95 18.04
N ALA A 249 17.97 -2.01 19.01
CA ALA A 249 18.30 -1.92 20.43
C ALA A 249 19.23 -3.06 20.88
N ARG A 250 18.93 -4.30 20.50
CA ARG A 250 19.77 -5.47 20.82
C ARG A 250 21.16 -5.39 20.18
N LEU A 251 21.24 -4.93 18.94
CA LEU A 251 22.52 -4.74 18.25
C LEU A 251 23.36 -3.63 18.89
N ALA A 252 22.74 -2.53 19.32
CA ALA A 252 23.43 -1.45 20.02
C ALA A 252 24.05 -1.94 21.34
N VAL A 253 23.32 -2.73 22.13
CA VAL A 253 23.83 -3.35 23.38
C VAL A 253 25.01 -4.28 23.09
N ARG A 254 24.92 -5.12 22.04
CA ARG A 254 26.01 -6.01 21.63
C ARG A 254 27.27 -5.25 21.20
N LYS A 255 27.10 -4.14 20.45
CA LYS A 255 28.24 -3.29 20.04
C LYS A 255 28.92 -2.66 21.25
N ARG A 256 28.15 -2.12 22.22
CA ARG A 256 28.69 -1.53 23.46
C ARG A 256 29.46 -2.56 24.27
N ARG A 257 28.94 -3.79 24.41
CA ARG A 257 29.66 -4.88 25.10
C ARG A 257 31.00 -5.18 24.42
N LYS A 258 31.01 -5.39 23.10
CA LYS A 258 32.25 -5.65 22.37
C LYS A 258 33.29 -4.52 22.50
N GLN A 259 32.85 -3.26 22.53
CA GLN A 259 33.71 -2.12 22.75
C GLN A 259 34.27 -2.10 24.18
N ALA A 260 33.43 -2.37 25.19
CA ALA A 260 33.87 -2.47 26.57
C ALA A 260 34.90 -3.60 26.77
N ASP A 261 34.66 -4.79 26.20
CA ASP A 261 35.55 -5.93 26.28
C ASP A 261 36.90 -5.63 25.59
N ALA A 262 36.90 -4.94 24.44
CA ALA A 262 38.10 -4.52 23.71
C ALA A 262 38.92 -3.49 24.53
N LEU A 263 38.27 -2.51 25.18
CA LEU A 263 38.94 -1.52 26.02
C LEU A 263 39.56 -2.17 27.27
N THR A 264 38.86 -3.15 27.86
CA THR A 264 39.35 -3.90 29.02
C THR A 264 40.58 -4.74 28.66
N ALA A 265 40.55 -5.40 27.49
CA ALA A 265 41.67 -6.17 26.95
C ALA A 265 42.91 -5.28 26.66
N GLN A 266 42.71 -4.09 26.09
CA GLN A 266 43.80 -3.11 25.85
C GLN A 266 44.39 -2.60 27.17
N SER A 267 43.55 -2.30 28.17
CA SER A 267 44.00 -1.86 29.51
C SER A 267 44.80 -2.93 30.23
N SER A 268 44.40 -4.20 30.14
CA SER A 268 45.13 -5.30 30.75
C SER A 268 46.48 -5.57 30.05
N ALA A 269 46.54 -5.50 28.72
CA ALA A 269 47.77 -5.62 27.94
C ALA A 269 48.76 -4.49 28.23
N GLY A 270 48.27 -3.24 28.39
CA GLY A 270 49.09 -2.08 28.76
C GLY A 270 49.66 -2.20 30.17
N ARG A 271 48.90 -2.73 31.14
CA ARG A 271 49.39 -2.99 32.50
C ARG A 271 50.45 -4.11 32.56
N GLY A 272 50.27 -5.17 31.76
CA GLY A 272 51.25 -6.27 31.68
C GLY A 272 52.58 -5.81 31.06
N SER A 273 52.55 -4.93 30.05
CA SER A 273 53.74 -4.33 29.45
C SER A 273 54.46 -3.35 30.37
N ALA A 274 53.73 -2.60 31.22
CA ALA A 274 54.30 -1.69 32.20
C ALA A 274 54.94 -2.42 33.40
N ALA A 275 54.37 -3.57 33.81
CA ALA A 275 54.93 -4.43 34.87
C ALA A 275 56.23 -5.09 34.42
N ASN A 276 56.34 -5.55 33.16
CA ASN A 276 57.51 -6.18 32.61
C ASN A 276 58.69 -5.24 32.30
N ARG A 277 58.46 -3.92 32.33
CA ARG A 277 59.50 -2.88 32.18
C ARG A 277 60.12 -2.45 33.52
N ARG A 278 59.67 -2.94 34.67
CA ARG A 278 60.18 -2.51 36.00
C ARG A 278 61.23 -3.45 36.61
N ASP A 279 61.64 -4.52 35.93
CA ASP A 279 62.65 -5.45 36.46
C ASP A 279 63.77 -5.70 35.45
N PRO A 280 64.76 -4.77 35.32
CA PRO A 280 66.16 -5.20 35.23
C PRO A 280 67.11 -4.25 35.94
N ALA A 281 67.03 -4.00 37.23
CA ALA A 281 68.05 -3.20 37.90
C ALA A 281 68.11 -3.39 39.44
N SER A 282 67.93 -4.60 39.91
CA SER A 282 68.16 -4.84 41.36
C SER A 282 69.12 -6.02 41.66
N ASP A 283 69.89 -6.50 40.65
CA ASP A 283 70.77 -7.65 40.92
C ASP A 283 72.21 -7.40 40.48
N SER A 284 72.76 -6.23 40.88
CA SER A 284 74.19 -5.98 40.67
C SER A 284 74.78 -5.05 41.71
N LYS A 285 74.60 -5.34 43.01
CA LYS A 285 75.42 -4.75 44.06
C LYS A 285 75.40 -5.65 45.31
N GLU A 286 76.11 -6.72 45.31
CA GLU A 286 76.67 -7.33 46.52
C GLU A 286 77.68 -8.44 46.17
N THR A 287 78.89 -8.09 45.79
CA THR A 287 80.10 -8.87 46.00
C THR A 287 81.30 -8.02 45.73
N SER A 288 81.76 -7.27 46.76
CA SER A 288 83.12 -6.81 46.86
C SER A 288 83.28 -6.27 48.28
N HIS A 289 83.77 -7.12 49.22
CA HIS A 289 84.73 -6.78 50.26
C HIS A 289 84.86 -7.99 51.20
N VAL A 290 86.02 -8.58 51.11
CA VAL A 290 87.05 -9.09 51.97
C VAL A 290 87.66 -10.36 51.39
#